data_8f87f51b8191319fc92e0ac8df32d88c
#
_entry.id   8f87f51b8191319fc92e0ac8df32d88c
#
_cell.length_a   1.000
_cell.length_b   1.000
_cell.length_c   1.000
_cell.angle_alpha   90.00
_cell.angle_beta   90.00
_cell.angle_gamma   90.00
#
_symmetry.space_group_name_H-M   'P 1'
#
loop_
_entity.id
_entity.type
_entity.pdbx_description
1 polymer ?
#
loop_
_entity_poly.entity_id
_entity_poly.type
_entity_poly.pdbx_seq_one_letter_code
_entity_poly.pdbx_strand_id
1 'polypeptide(L)'
;MGRANYLRIAGVIENMGAYVAPDGSRHELFGAGGGDTLADQIGSPLLGSIPLDGAVAAGGDAGRPIALGDGPAADAYREIVERIVTEAAPPVDMAGCSARLLAAAEDALDAAEA
;
A
#
# COMPACT_ATOMS: atom_id res chain seq x y z
N MET A 1 9.76 9.56 -12.33
CA MET A 1 10.85 9.60 -11.35
C MET A 1 11.35 8.20 -10.96
N GLY A 2 10.54 7.32 -10.38
CA GLY A 2 10.97 5.98 -9.93
C GLY A 2 11.70 5.15 -10.98
N ARG A 3 11.16 5.07 -12.21
CA ARG A 3 11.80 4.33 -13.32
C ARG A 3 13.16 4.89 -13.74
N ALA A 4 13.32 6.20 -13.73
CA ALA A 4 14.60 6.83 -14.07
C ALA A 4 15.70 6.54 -13.03
N ASN A 5 15.32 6.16 -11.84
CA ASN A 5 16.23 5.79 -10.75
C ASN A 5 16.31 4.27 -10.51
N TYR A 6 15.89 3.45 -11.47
CA TYR A 6 15.89 1.98 -11.39
C TYR A 6 15.06 1.41 -10.22
N LEU A 7 14.12 2.19 -9.69
CA LEU A 7 13.21 1.72 -8.66
C LEU A 7 12.09 0.87 -9.27
N ARG A 8 11.80 -0.25 -8.66
CA ARG A 8 10.64 -1.06 -9.02
C ARG A 8 9.37 -0.34 -8.55
N ILE A 9 8.44 -0.13 -9.48
CA ILE A 9 7.13 0.41 -9.15
C ILE A 9 6.20 -0.79 -8.92
N ALA A 10 5.77 -0.97 -7.67
CA ALA A 10 4.91 -2.08 -7.28
C ALA A 10 3.44 -1.86 -7.64
N GLY A 11 2.99 -0.62 -7.74
CA GLY A 11 1.63 -0.28 -8.10
C GLY A 11 1.36 1.21 -8.01
N VAL A 12 0.13 1.58 -8.30
CA VAL A 12 -0.40 2.95 -8.23
C VAL A 12 -1.50 2.99 -7.18
N ILE A 13 -1.54 4.01 -6.39
CA ILE A 13 -2.64 4.32 -5.47
C ILE A 13 -3.15 5.71 -5.86
N GLU A 14 -4.43 5.79 -6.17
CA GLU A 14 -5.11 7.05 -6.41
C GLU A 14 -5.59 7.62 -5.07
N ASN A 15 -5.13 8.81 -4.72
CA ASN A 15 -5.61 9.52 -3.54
C ASN A 15 -6.53 10.67 -3.96
N MET A 16 -7.39 11.09 -3.07
CA MET A 16 -8.41 12.12 -3.33
C MET A 16 -9.27 11.79 -4.55
N GLY A 17 -9.74 10.58 -4.63
CA GLY A 17 -10.69 10.12 -5.64
C GLY A 17 -12.03 10.82 -5.49
N ALA A 18 -13.12 10.14 -5.79
CA ALA A 18 -14.45 10.75 -5.67
C ALA A 18 -14.79 11.11 -4.22
N TYR A 19 -15.48 12.23 -4.03
CA TYR A 19 -16.14 12.55 -2.79
C TYR A 19 -17.51 11.85 -2.73
N VAL A 20 -17.77 11.15 -1.65
CA VAL A 20 -19.09 10.55 -1.38
C VAL A 20 -19.80 11.42 -0.34
N ALA A 21 -20.89 12.06 -0.76
CA ALA A 21 -21.69 12.89 0.11
C ALA A 21 -22.50 12.03 1.11
N PRO A 22 -23.00 12.62 2.23
CA PRO A 22 -23.81 11.90 3.22
C PRO A 22 -25.08 11.26 2.65
N ASP A 23 -25.62 11.79 1.55
CA ASP A 23 -26.77 11.24 0.83
C ASP A 23 -26.41 10.05 -0.09
N GLY A 24 -25.13 9.67 -0.16
CA GLY A 24 -24.62 8.62 -1.02
C GLY A 24 -24.25 9.06 -2.44
N SER A 25 -24.47 10.34 -2.79
CA SER A 25 -24.08 10.86 -4.11
C SER A 25 -22.56 10.93 -4.25
N ARG A 26 -22.06 10.54 -5.44
CA ARG A 26 -20.64 10.51 -5.75
C ARG A 26 -20.26 11.67 -6.66
N HIS A 27 -19.26 12.43 -6.25
CA HIS A 27 -18.77 13.60 -6.97
C HIS A 27 -17.29 13.46 -7.31
N GLU A 28 -16.96 13.51 -8.57
CA GLU A 28 -15.58 13.44 -9.07
C GLU A 28 -15.01 14.86 -9.22
N LEU A 29 -14.58 15.44 -8.10
CA LEU A 29 -14.15 16.84 -8.05
C LEU A 29 -12.87 17.11 -8.84
N PHE A 30 -12.02 16.11 -9.03
CA PHE A 30 -10.75 16.22 -9.71
C PHE A 30 -10.68 15.38 -11.00
N GLY A 31 -11.84 14.97 -11.53
CA GLY A 31 -11.94 14.06 -12.67
C GLY A 31 -11.90 12.60 -12.29
N ALA A 32 -12.02 11.73 -13.28
CA ALA A 32 -12.05 10.29 -13.11
C ALA A 32 -10.98 9.58 -13.94
N GLY A 33 -10.53 8.44 -13.47
CA GLY A 33 -9.67 7.53 -14.25
C GLY A 33 -8.21 7.93 -14.36
N GLY A 34 -7.75 8.92 -13.61
CA GLY A 34 -6.34 9.32 -13.59
C GLY A 34 -5.42 8.20 -13.10
N GLY A 35 -5.85 7.50 -12.06
CA GLY A 35 -5.12 6.37 -11.50
C GLY A 35 -4.99 5.21 -12.49
N ASP A 36 -6.07 4.83 -13.16
CA ASP A 36 -6.08 3.79 -14.21
C ASP A 36 -5.17 4.18 -15.38
N THR A 37 -5.30 5.40 -15.88
CA THR A 37 -4.48 5.90 -16.98
C THR A 37 -2.99 5.84 -16.64
N LEU A 38 -2.61 6.27 -15.44
CA LEU A 38 -1.21 6.21 -14.99
C LEU A 38 -0.74 4.76 -14.85
N ALA A 39 -1.55 3.89 -14.26
CA ALA A 39 -1.25 2.47 -14.09
C ALA A 39 -0.97 1.80 -15.43
N ASP A 40 -1.80 2.05 -16.44
CA ASP A 40 -1.62 1.56 -17.80
C ASP A 40 -0.34 2.09 -18.45
N GLN A 41 -0.07 3.40 -18.32
CA GLN A 41 1.12 4.02 -18.90
C GLN A 41 2.43 3.46 -18.33
N ILE A 42 2.46 3.14 -17.06
CA ILE A 42 3.67 2.61 -16.41
C ILE A 42 3.73 1.09 -16.35
N GLY A 43 2.65 0.41 -16.75
CA GLY A 43 2.57 -1.06 -16.73
C GLY A 43 2.57 -1.63 -15.30
N SER A 44 1.92 -0.94 -14.37
CA SER A 44 1.80 -1.37 -12.97
C SER A 44 0.33 -1.35 -12.55
N PRO A 45 -0.11 -2.22 -11.63
CA PRO A 45 -1.51 -2.30 -11.25
C PRO A 45 -1.98 -1.05 -10.48
N LEU A 46 -3.23 -0.65 -10.67
CA LEU A 46 -3.92 0.24 -9.74
C LEU A 46 -4.32 -0.57 -8.51
N LEU A 47 -3.72 -0.29 -7.38
CA LEU A 47 -3.95 -1.01 -6.12
C LEU A 47 -5.24 -0.59 -5.42
N GLY A 48 -5.68 0.64 -5.66
CA GLY A 48 -6.95 1.14 -5.17
C GLY A 48 -7.05 2.65 -5.27
N SER A 49 -8.24 3.16 -4.96
CA SER A 49 -8.55 4.58 -4.91
C SER A 49 -9.11 4.94 -3.53
N ILE A 50 -8.51 5.95 -2.92
CA ILE A 50 -8.93 6.46 -1.61
C ILE A 50 -9.88 7.62 -1.88
N PRO A 51 -11.13 7.56 -1.37
CA PRO A 51 -12.07 8.64 -1.55
C PRO A 51 -11.63 9.92 -0.83
N LEU A 52 -12.08 11.06 -1.32
CA LEU A 52 -11.89 12.34 -0.64
C LEU A 52 -12.77 12.36 0.61
N ASP A 53 -12.13 12.36 1.77
CA ASP A 53 -12.81 12.34 3.08
C ASP A 53 -12.04 13.24 4.05
N GLY A 54 -12.75 14.22 4.61
CA GLY A 54 -12.18 15.14 5.61
C GLY A 54 -11.70 14.45 6.89
N ALA A 55 -12.24 13.27 7.20
CA ALA A 55 -11.82 12.48 8.36
C ALA A 55 -10.37 11.97 8.23
N VAL A 56 -9.85 11.84 7.02
CA VAL A 56 -8.44 11.46 6.78
C VAL A 56 -7.50 12.53 7.35
N ALA A 57 -7.75 13.80 7.02
CA ALA A 57 -6.95 14.91 7.53
C ALA A 57 -7.10 15.06 9.05
N ALA A 58 -8.34 15.07 9.55
CA ALA A 58 -8.61 15.21 10.97
C ALA A 58 -7.98 14.06 11.80
N GLY A 59 -8.01 12.85 11.29
CA GLY A 59 -7.37 11.70 11.92
C GLY A 59 -5.85 11.82 11.93
N GLY A 60 -5.26 12.27 10.82
CA GLY A 60 -3.82 12.52 10.71
C GLY A 60 -3.34 13.58 11.71
N ASP A 61 -4.03 14.71 11.80
CA ASP A 61 -3.70 15.80 12.73
C ASP A 61 -3.82 15.36 14.20
N ALA A 62 -4.76 14.47 14.49
CA ALA A 62 -4.97 13.95 15.85
C ALA A 62 -4.07 12.74 16.19
N GLY A 63 -3.21 12.28 15.27
CA GLY A 63 -2.39 11.09 15.45
C GLY A 63 -3.21 9.80 15.51
N ARG A 64 -4.40 9.78 14.91
CA ARG A 64 -5.30 8.64 14.81
C ARG A 64 -5.56 8.30 13.34
N PRO A 65 -4.74 7.44 12.73
CA PRO A 65 -4.89 7.09 11.32
C PRO A 65 -6.29 6.59 10.98
N ILE A 66 -6.86 7.06 9.87
CA ILE A 66 -8.21 6.69 9.44
C ILE A 66 -8.38 5.17 9.27
N ALA A 67 -7.33 4.47 8.90
CA ALA A 67 -7.33 3.02 8.73
C ALA A 67 -7.70 2.23 10.01
N LEU A 68 -7.55 2.85 11.19
CA LEU A 68 -7.95 2.27 12.48
C LEU A 68 -9.42 2.54 12.83
N GLY A 69 -10.10 3.38 12.04
CA GLY A 69 -11.52 3.71 12.20
C GLY A 69 -12.41 2.94 11.24
N ASP A 70 -13.55 3.51 10.94
CA ASP A 70 -14.57 2.96 10.06
C ASP A 70 -14.90 3.95 8.93
N GLY A 71 -15.57 3.44 7.90
CA GLY A 71 -16.06 4.22 6.79
C GLY A 71 -15.32 3.97 5.48
N PRO A 72 -15.77 4.56 4.37
CA PRO A 72 -15.27 4.26 3.02
C PRO A 72 -13.76 4.49 2.85
N ALA A 73 -13.20 5.54 3.44
CA ALA A 73 -11.77 5.80 3.37
C ALA A 73 -10.97 4.76 4.17
N ALA A 74 -11.43 4.38 5.37
CA ALA A 74 -10.80 3.35 6.18
C ALA A 74 -10.79 2.00 5.46
N ASP A 75 -11.90 1.64 4.84
CA ASP A 75 -12.02 0.39 4.07
C ASP A 75 -11.08 0.40 2.86
N ALA A 76 -11.03 1.51 2.13
CA ALA A 76 -10.11 1.67 0.99
C ALA A 76 -8.64 1.48 1.41
N TYR A 77 -8.22 2.08 2.51
CA TYR A 77 -6.86 1.87 3.03
C TYR A 77 -6.56 0.41 3.36
N ARG A 78 -7.50 -0.30 4.01
CA ARG A 78 -7.32 -1.71 4.36
C ARG A 78 -7.23 -2.60 3.12
N GLU A 79 -8.10 -2.41 2.16
CA GLU A 79 -8.08 -3.14 0.88
C GLU A 79 -6.77 -2.91 0.12
N ILE A 80 -6.29 -1.67 0.07
CA ILE A 80 -5.02 -1.34 -0.59
C ILE A 80 -3.85 -2.04 0.12
N VAL A 81 -3.81 -2.02 1.46
CA VAL A 81 -2.77 -2.70 2.24
C VAL A 81 -2.79 -4.20 1.99
N GLU A 82 -3.97 -4.83 1.98
CA GLU A 82 -4.11 -6.25 1.67
C GLU A 82 -3.57 -6.58 0.28
N ARG A 83 -3.90 -5.78 -0.73
CA ARG A 83 -3.38 -5.95 -2.08
C ARG A 83 -1.87 -5.74 -2.18
N ILE A 84 -1.32 -4.77 -1.45
CA ILE A 84 0.14 -4.59 -1.37
C ILE A 84 0.81 -5.86 -0.83
N VAL A 85 0.30 -6.40 0.25
CA VAL A 85 0.89 -7.57 0.91
C VAL A 85 0.74 -8.84 0.07
N THR A 86 -0.42 -9.04 -0.57
CA THR A 86 -0.71 -10.28 -1.30
C THR A 86 -0.25 -10.27 -2.74
N GLU A 87 -0.24 -9.11 -3.42
CA GLU A 87 -0.03 -9.03 -4.87
C GLU A 87 1.23 -8.23 -5.25
N ALA A 88 1.55 -7.18 -4.50
CA ALA A 88 2.55 -6.20 -4.91
C ALA A 88 3.90 -6.35 -4.19
N ALA A 89 3.89 -6.73 -2.92
CA ALA A 89 5.12 -6.99 -2.18
C ALA A 89 5.71 -8.32 -2.65
N PRO A 90 7.00 -8.36 -3.03
CA PRO A 90 7.65 -9.64 -3.29
C PRO A 90 7.64 -10.45 -1.98
N PRO A 91 7.55 -11.78 -2.06
CA PRO A 91 7.75 -12.61 -0.88
C PRO A 91 9.10 -12.19 -0.27
N VAL A 92 9.11 -11.98 1.03
CA VAL A 92 10.34 -11.68 1.76
C VAL A 92 11.17 -12.96 1.69
N ASP A 93 11.99 -13.06 0.64
CA ASP A 93 13.04 -14.07 0.62
C ASP A 93 14.12 -13.59 1.60
N MET A 94 14.05 -14.12 2.81
CA MET A 94 15.05 -13.91 3.85
C MET A 94 16.41 -14.54 3.49
N ALA A 95 16.59 -14.99 2.26
CA ALA A 95 17.85 -15.55 1.74
C ALA A 95 18.95 -14.49 1.51
N GLY A 96 18.83 -13.31 2.07
CA GLY A 96 19.91 -12.33 2.15
C GLY A 96 21.10 -12.83 2.95
N CYS A 97 22.28 -12.21 2.75
CA CYS A 97 23.52 -12.55 3.47
C CYS A 97 23.35 -12.69 5.00
N SER A 98 22.52 -11.81 5.59
CA SER A 98 22.25 -11.82 7.03
C SER A 98 21.45 -13.05 7.48
N ALA A 99 20.50 -13.50 6.68
CA ALA A 99 19.69 -14.69 6.99
C ALA A 99 20.53 -15.97 6.86
N ARG A 100 21.43 -16.04 5.87
CA ARG A 100 22.39 -17.17 5.74
C ARG A 100 23.39 -17.21 6.88
N LEU A 101 23.83 -16.04 7.36
CA LEU A 101 24.71 -15.93 8.52
C LEU A 101 24.00 -16.38 9.79
N LEU A 102 22.73 -16.02 9.97
CA LEU A 102 21.93 -16.43 11.11
C LEU A 102 21.71 -17.96 11.10
N ALA A 103 21.28 -18.50 9.96
CA ALA A 103 21.09 -19.94 9.81
C ALA A 103 22.40 -20.74 10.04
N ALA A 104 23.53 -20.24 9.53
CA ALA A 104 24.81 -20.86 9.77
C ALA A 104 25.25 -20.78 11.24
N ALA A 105 24.90 -19.72 11.95
CA ALA A 105 25.18 -19.58 13.38
C ALA A 105 24.29 -20.51 14.21
N GLU A 106 23.01 -20.67 13.86
CA GLU A 106 22.07 -21.61 14.51
C GLU A 106 22.55 -23.05 14.30
N ASP A 107 22.89 -23.44 13.08
CA ASP A 107 23.45 -24.77 12.77
C ASP A 107 24.74 -25.07 13.57
N ALA A 108 25.61 -24.06 13.72
CA ALA A 108 26.85 -24.22 14.48
C ALA A 108 26.60 -24.36 16.00
N LEU A 109 25.61 -23.67 16.53
CA LEU A 109 25.18 -23.82 17.93
C LEU A 109 24.59 -25.19 18.20
N ASP A 110 23.68 -25.64 17.34
CA ASP A 110 23.05 -26.97 17.44
C ASP A 110 24.10 -28.08 17.36
N ALA A 111 25.10 -27.95 16.49
CA ALA A 111 26.19 -28.88 16.40
C ALA A 111 27.12 -28.88 17.63
N ALA A 112 27.21 -27.75 18.34
CA ALA A 112 28.02 -27.64 19.56
C ALA A 112 27.33 -28.21 20.80
N GLU A 113 25.98 -28.27 20.77
CA GLU A 113 25.18 -28.85 21.85
C GLU A 113 24.93 -30.38 21.69
N ALA A 114 25.30 -30.92 20.57
CA ALA A 114 25.12 -32.35 20.28
C ALA A 114 26.17 -33.26 20.91
#